data_84d1a5472443af9fb34b27a55a8d2dd5
#
_entry.id   84d1a5472443af9fb34b27a55a8d2dd5
#
_cell.length_a   1.000
_cell.length_b   1.000
_cell.length_c   1.000
_cell.angle_alpha   90.00
_cell.angle_beta   90.00
_cell.angle_gamma   90.00
#
_symmetry.space_group_name_H-M   'P 1'
#
loop_
_entity.id
_entity.type
_entity.pdbx_description
1 polymer ?
#
loop_
_entity_poly.entity_id
_entity_poly.type
_entity_poly.pdbx_seq_one_letter_code
_entity_poly.pdbx_strand_id
1 'polypeptide(L)'
;MGSRSPNSRPNSRIASLAAAALLALAAASIPAQSAGLGAAGELVDPDVLRVCADPSNMPFSDKSGQGFENKIAELVAQNTGRKSVAYTWFPAVIGFVRNTLTAHRCDVIIGYVQGDEVVQNTNAYYRSSYVLIYKKGGGLDGVDSIEDPKLAGKKIGVVQNTPPTANMAANQLLRTAKIYPLMIDTRLLPSMGEVMIKDLNAGTIDAAVLWGPMAGYYVKQSGADLAVVPLLKEKTGQRMAYRITMGVRPSDQEWKRTLNKVIREHQAEINKILLDYNVPLIDEHDNPITQ
;
A
#
# COMPACT_ATOMS: atom_id res chain seq x y z
N MET A 1 -31.71 -75.97 -25.05
CA MET A 1 -30.93 -77.20 -25.16
C MET A 1 -29.80 -77.01 -24.16
N GLY A 2 -29.86 -77.56 -23.03
CA GLY A 2 -29.62 -78.89 -22.53
C GLY A 2 -28.17 -78.88 -22.07
N SER A 3 -27.71 -79.34 -20.98
CA SER A 3 -28.22 -80.09 -19.81
C SER A 3 -27.02 -80.38 -18.89
N ARG A 4 -27.37 -80.29 -17.54
CA ARG A 4 -26.91 -81.21 -16.51
C ARG A 4 -25.52 -81.20 -15.94
N SER A 5 -25.53 -80.95 -14.65
CA SER A 5 -24.72 -81.52 -13.53
C SER A 5 -24.65 -83.05 -13.60
N PRO A 6 -23.94 -83.80 -12.73
CA PRO A 6 -23.74 -83.58 -11.27
C PRO A 6 -22.47 -84.17 -10.59
N ASN A 7 -22.35 -83.89 -9.27
CA ASN A 7 -21.90 -84.74 -8.14
C ASN A 7 -20.49 -85.34 -8.12
N SER A 8 -19.77 -85.19 -6.99
CA SER A 8 -19.94 -86.00 -5.76
C SER A 8 -18.89 -85.66 -4.72
N ARG A 9 -19.34 -85.64 -3.45
CA ARG A 9 -18.43 -85.70 -2.23
C ARG A 9 -17.98 -87.15 -2.03
N PRO A 10 -16.96 -87.45 -1.24
CA PRO A 10 -17.19 -87.61 0.18
C PRO A 10 -16.00 -87.29 1.11
N ASN A 11 -16.41 -87.12 2.39
CA ASN A 11 -15.76 -87.08 3.66
C ASN A 11 -14.49 -87.89 3.88
N SER A 12 -13.59 -87.39 4.69
CA SER A 12 -13.09 -88.16 5.86
C SER A 12 -12.54 -87.22 6.95
N ARG A 13 -13.00 -87.51 8.17
CA ARG A 13 -12.61 -86.99 9.46
C ARG A 13 -11.18 -87.48 9.77
N ILE A 14 -10.42 -86.71 10.53
CA ILE A 14 -9.67 -87.14 11.70
C ILE A 14 -9.19 -85.93 12.47
N ALA A 15 -9.31 -86.08 13.70
CA ALA A 15 -9.28 -85.22 14.90
C ALA A 15 -7.86 -84.75 15.32
N SER A 16 -7.90 -83.74 16.18
CA SER A 16 -7.07 -83.46 17.39
C SER A 16 -5.67 -82.96 17.19
N LEU A 17 -5.38 -81.74 17.69
CA LEU A 17 -4.78 -81.49 19.02
C LEU A 17 -4.58 -80.00 19.22
N ALA A 18 -4.97 -79.56 20.40
CA ALA A 18 -4.83 -78.21 20.92
C ALA A 18 -3.35 -77.83 21.15
N ALA A 19 -2.98 -76.62 20.73
CA ALA A 19 -1.89 -75.91 21.33
C ALA A 19 -2.24 -74.41 21.37
N ALA A 20 -2.61 -73.97 22.59
CA ALA A 20 -2.83 -72.58 22.90
C ALA A 20 -1.48 -71.84 22.87
N ALA A 21 -1.30 -70.95 21.91
CA ALA A 21 -0.24 -69.93 21.93
C ALA A 21 -0.92 -68.56 22.13
N LEU A 22 -0.88 -68.07 23.35
CA LEU A 22 -1.22 -66.69 23.69
C LEU A 22 -0.14 -65.77 23.08
N LEU A 23 -0.47 -65.15 21.94
CA LEU A 23 0.27 -64.01 21.45
C LEU A 23 -0.40 -62.78 22.04
N ALA A 24 0.25 -62.19 23.06
CA ALA A 24 -0.07 -60.85 23.54
C ALA A 24 0.30 -59.85 22.43
N LEU A 25 -0.71 -59.36 21.70
CA LEU A 25 -0.56 -58.17 20.90
C LEU A 25 -0.42 -56.96 21.86
N ALA A 26 0.82 -56.52 22.07
CA ALA A 26 1.08 -55.19 22.60
C ALA A 26 0.60 -54.18 21.53
N ALA A 27 -0.60 -53.63 21.76
CA ALA A 27 -1.07 -52.46 21.02
C ALA A 27 -0.16 -51.28 21.37
N ALA A 28 0.87 -51.06 20.56
CA ALA A 28 1.60 -49.81 20.59
C ALA A 28 0.63 -48.72 20.12
N SER A 29 0.05 -48.00 21.07
CA SER A 29 -0.68 -46.77 20.83
C SER A 29 0.34 -45.75 20.31
N ILE A 30 0.43 -45.65 18.96
CA ILE A 30 1.08 -44.55 18.29
C ILE A 30 0.21 -43.34 18.63
N PRO A 31 0.71 -42.30 19.33
CA PRO A 31 -0.04 -41.07 19.45
C PRO A 31 -0.30 -40.58 18.02
N ALA A 32 -1.58 -40.56 17.62
CA ALA A 32 -1.99 -39.82 16.45
C ALA A 32 -1.63 -38.37 16.77
N GLN A 33 -0.45 -37.94 16.30
CA GLN A 33 -0.20 -36.52 16.12
C GLN A 33 -1.28 -36.09 15.15
N SER A 34 -2.28 -35.41 15.72
CA SER A 34 -3.14 -34.55 14.93
C SER A 34 -2.22 -33.54 14.29
N ALA A 35 -1.75 -33.86 13.09
CA ALA A 35 -1.29 -32.84 12.18
C ALA A 35 -2.50 -31.91 12.06
N GLY A 36 -2.51 -30.87 12.90
CA GLY A 36 -3.39 -29.75 12.69
C GLY A 36 -3.25 -29.45 11.21
N LEU A 37 -4.38 -29.29 10.53
CA LEU A 37 -4.41 -28.65 9.24
C LEU A 37 -3.80 -27.26 9.47
N GLY A 38 -2.48 -27.21 9.48
CA GLY A 38 -1.71 -25.99 9.60
C GLY A 38 -2.20 -25.11 8.49
N ALA A 39 -2.67 -23.94 8.85
CA ALA A 39 -2.88 -22.88 7.89
C ALA A 39 -1.73 -22.96 6.89
N ALA A 40 -2.04 -23.04 5.60
CA ALA A 40 -1.02 -23.03 4.56
C ALA A 40 -0.09 -21.88 4.89
N GLY A 41 1.19 -22.19 5.17
CA GLY A 41 2.14 -21.21 5.70
C GLY A 41 2.16 -19.99 4.79
N GLU A 42 2.27 -18.82 5.36
CA GLU A 42 2.37 -17.58 4.58
C GLU A 42 3.55 -17.69 3.63
N LEU A 43 3.35 -17.26 2.37
CA LEU A 43 4.38 -17.30 1.33
C LEU A 43 5.31 -16.07 1.40
N VAL A 44 5.44 -15.49 2.57
CA VAL A 44 6.33 -14.35 2.84
C VAL A 44 7.75 -14.86 3.03
N ASP A 45 8.70 -14.22 2.32
CA ASP A 45 10.10 -14.59 2.42
C ASP A 45 10.66 -14.22 3.82
N PRO A 46 11.27 -15.18 4.56
CA PRO A 46 11.77 -14.91 5.89
C PRO A 46 13.13 -14.17 5.91
N ASP A 47 13.91 -14.27 4.84
CA ASP A 47 15.27 -13.72 4.76
C ASP A 47 15.36 -12.41 3.99
N VAL A 48 14.44 -12.18 3.04
CA VAL A 48 14.44 -11.04 2.14
C VAL A 48 13.13 -10.27 2.26
N LEU A 49 13.18 -8.97 2.45
CA LEU A 49 12.01 -8.11 2.32
C LEU A 49 11.71 -7.87 0.84
N ARG A 50 10.70 -8.55 0.31
CA ARG A 50 10.27 -8.39 -1.09
C ARG A 50 9.22 -7.29 -1.19
N VAL A 51 9.59 -6.16 -1.80
CA VAL A 51 8.77 -4.94 -1.90
C VAL A 51 8.23 -4.77 -3.32
N CYS A 52 6.95 -4.47 -3.44
CA CYS A 52 6.33 -4.03 -4.69
C CYS A 52 6.45 -2.50 -4.78
N ALA A 53 7.10 -1.98 -5.79
CA ALA A 53 7.37 -0.55 -5.90
C ALA A 53 7.39 -0.06 -7.35
N ASP A 54 7.13 1.23 -7.53
CA ASP A 54 7.30 1.90 -8.81
C ASP A 54 8.79 2.24 -9.03
N PRO A 55 9.32 1.98 -10.23
CA PRO A 55 10.75 2.22 -10.51
C PRO A 55 11.16 3.68 -10.61
N SER A 56 10.22 4.63 -10.70
CA SER A 56 10.50 6.05 -11.01
C SER A 56 9.41 6.99 -10.52
N ASN A 57 8.89 6.79 -9.30
CA ASN A 57 7.78 7.58 -8.74
C ASN A 57 8.22 8.37 -7.50
N MET A 58 9.13 9.33 -7.69
CA MET A 58 9.54 10.22 -6.60
C MET A 58 8.37 11.10 -6.12
N PRO A 59 8.25 11.36 -4.82
CA PRO A 59 9.18 11.02 -3.71
C PRO A 59 8.97 9.62 -3.09
N PHE A 60 8.07 8.80 -3.61
CA PHE A 60 7.69 7.51 -3.01
C PHE A 60 8.81 6.48 -3.18
N SER A 61 9.08 6.04 -4.41
CA SER A 61 10.08 5.03 -4.69
C SER A 61 10.78 5.25 -6.03
N ASP A 62 12.03 4.84 -6.11
CA ASP A 62 12.77 4.74 -7.35
C ASP A 62 13.81 3.60 -7.29
N LYS A 63 14.39 3.27 -8.46
CA LYS A 63 15.41 2.21 -8.55
C LYS A 63 16.72 2.55 -7.87
N SER A 64 17.01 3.83 -7.63
CA SER A 64 18.22 4.27 -6.92
C SER A 64 18.07 4.20 -5.40
N GLY A 65 16.89 3.85 -4.90
CA GLY A 65 16.60 3.75 -3.47
C GLY A 65 16.45 5.11 -2.78
N GLN A 66 16.12 6.15 -3.53
CA GLN A 66 16.07 7.51 -3.00
C GLN A 66 14.68 7.96 -2.55
N GLY A 67 13.63 7.17 -2.81
CA GLY A 67 12.28 7.50 -2.33
C GLY A 67 12.10 7.21 -0.83
N PHE A 68 11.16 7.90 -0.19
CA PHE A 68 10.91 7.66 1.25
C PHE A 68 10.36 6.24 1.52
N GLU A 69 9.61 5.64 0.60
CA GLU A 69 9.17 4.26 0.73
C GLU A 69 10.33 3.27 0.65
N ASN A 70 11.38 3.60 -0.12
CA ASN A 70 12.61 2.81 -0.09
C ASN A 70 13.27 2.87 1.30
N LYS A 71 13.31 4.07 1.93
CA LYS A 71 13.89 4.24 3.27
C LYS A 71 13.05 3.53 4.34
N ILE A 72 11.74 3.57 4.23
CA ILE A 72 10.84 2.83 5.12
C ILE A 72 11.01 1.32 4.91
N ALA A 73 11.20 0.85 3.69
CA ALA A 73 11.48 -0.56 3.42
C ALA A 73 12.80 -1.03 4.07
N GLU A 74 13.85 -0.21 4.02
CA GLU A 74 15.11 -0.46 4.71
C GLU A 74 14.89 -0.57 6.23
N LEU A 75 14.13 0.36 6.83
CA LEU A 75 13.76 0.33 8.25
C LEU A 75 12.99 -0.96 8.61
N VAL A 76 12.00 -1.34 7.80
CA VAL A 76 11.22 -2.57 8.00
C VAL A 76 12.12 -3.80 7.92
N ALA A 77 13.02 -3.90 6.94
CA ALA A 77 13.92 -5.03 6.79
C ALA A 77 14.81 -5.20 8.04
N GLN A 78 15.42 -4.12 8.50
CA GLN A 78 16.27 -4.12 9.70
C GLN A 78 15.51 -4.60 10.93
N ASN A 79 14.28 -4.11 11.14
CA ASN A 79 13.50 -4.40 12.34
C ASN A 79 12.67 -5.69 12.26
N THR A 80 12.77 -6.42 11.16
CA THR A 80 12.16 -7.75 10.98
C THR A 80 13.20 -8.85 10.76
N GLY A 81 14.50 -8.54 10.94
CA GLY A 81 15.61 -9.50 10.83
C GLY A 81 15.89 -9.95 9.39
N ARG A 82 15.39 -9.24 8.39
CA ARG A 82 15.65 -9.57 6.99
C ARG A 82 17.01 -9.04 6.56
N LYS A 83 17.75 -9.86 5.82
CA LYS A 83 19.13 -9.60 5.42
C LYS A 83 19.26 -8.57 4.31
N SER A 84 18.20 -8.41 3.51
CA SER A 84 18.18 -7.50 2.35
C SER A 84 16.77 -7.09 1.96
N VAL A 85 16.68 -6.05 1.12
CA VAL A 85 15.44 -5.62 0.45
C VAL A 85 15.57 -5.96 -1.04
N ALA A 86 14.57 -6.62 -1.58
CA ALA A 86 14.44 -6.88 -3.01
C ALA A 86 13.16 -6.25 -3.55
N TYR A 87 13.24 -5.65 -4.74
CA TYR A 87 12.11 -4.94 -5.32
C TYR A 87 11.54 -5.68 -6.53
N THR A 88 10.21 -5.77 -6.58
CA THR A 88 9.46 -6.03 -7.81
C THR A 88 9.01 -4.70 -8.37
N TRP A 89 9.71 -4.25 -9.40
CA TRP A 89 9.44 -2.97 -10.05
C TRP A 89 8.30 -3.08 -11.06
N PHE A 90 7.26 -2.30 -10.85
CA PHE A 90 6.13 -2.17 -11.76
C PHE A 90 5.56 -0.75 -11.65
N PRO A 91 5.21 -0.07 -12.77
CA PRO A 91 4.63 1.27 -12.69
C PRO A 91 3.34 1.28 -11.86
N ALA A 92 3.13 2.31 -11.06
CA ALA A 92 1.95 2.50 -10.22
C ALA A 92 0.72 2.92 -11.07
N VAL A 93 0.37 2.08 -12.05
CA VAL A 93 -0.78 2.22 -12.95
C VAL A 93 -1.77 1.07 -12.75
N ILE A 94 -2.84 1.02 -13.55
CA ILE A 94 -3.83 -0.05 -13.51
C ILE A 94 -3.14 -1.43 -13.57
N GLY A 95 -3.49 -2.29 -12.63
CA GLY A 95 -2.94 -3.66 -12.53
C GLY A 95 -1.69 -3.79 -11.67
N PHE A 96 -1.22 -2.71 -11.01
CA PHE A 96 -0.06 -2.76 -10.12
C PHE A 96 -0.17 -3.91 -9.10
N VAL A 97 -1.20 -3.91 -8.26
CA VAL A 97 -1.41 -4.94 -7.21
C VAL A 97 -1.51 -6.34 -7.82
N ARG A 98 -2.32 -6.49 -8.87
CA ARG A 98 -2.54 -7.79 -9.53
C ARG A 98 -1.26 -8.39 -10.09
N ASN A 99 -0.40 -7.57 -10.71
CA ASN A 99 0.83 -8.03 -11.36
C ASN A 99 2.03 -8.11 -10.42
N THR A 100 1.89 -7.68 -9.18
CA THR A 100 2.97 -7.68 -8.17
C THR A 100 2.58 -8.50 -6.94
N LEU A 101 1.83 -7.92 -6.00
CA LEU A 101 1.48 -8.53 -4.72
C LEU A 101 0.62 -9.80 -4.88
N THR A 102 -0.48 -9.72 -5.64
CA THR A 102 -1.38 -10.85 -5.88
C THR A 102 -0.69 -11.96 -6.68
N ALA A 103 0.26 -11.62 -7.55
CA ALA A 103 1.08 -12.58 -8.29
C ALA A 103 2.24 -13.17 -7.45
N HIS A 104 2.30 -12.93 -6.15
CA HIS A 104 3.33 -13.41 -5.22
C HIS A 104 4.77 -13.02 -5.59
N ARG A 105 4.95 -11.93 -6.34
CA ARG A 105 6.26 -11.43 -6.76
C ARG A 105 6.93 -10.56 -5.69
N CYS A 106 6.17 -10.13 -4.70
CA CYS A 106 6.58 -9.33 -3.56
C CYS A 106 5.64 -9.62 -2.38
N ASP A 107 5.96 -9.12 -1.18
CA ASP A 107 5.22 -9.43 0.05
C ASP A 107 4.60 -8.20 0.71
N VAL A 108 4.96 -7.01 0.25
CA VAL A 108 4.46 -5.76 0.79
C VAL A 108 4.47 -4.64 -0.25
N ILE A 109 3.45 -3.80 -0.21
CA ILE A 109 3.40 -2.46 -0.80
C ILE A 109 3.57 -1.48 0.35
N ILE A 110 4.57 -0.60 0.31
CA ILE A 110 4.83 0.30 1.45
C ILE A 110 3.77 1.40 1.57
N GLY A 111 3.36 2.04 0.47
CA GLY A 111 2.35 3.10 0.48
C GLY A 111 1.02 2.66 -0.13
N TYR A 112 -0.02 2.52 0.71
CA TYR A 112 -1.36 2.15 0.26
C TYR A 112 -2.45 2.89 1.05
N VAL A 113 -3.46 3.40 0.36
CA VAL A 113 -4.55 4.12 1.02
C VAL A 113 -5.38 3.16 1.86
N GLN A 114 -5.69 3.53 3.10
CA GLN A 114 -6.52 2.73 3.99
C GLN A 114 -7.96 2.62 3.45
N GLY A 115 -8.50 1.40 3.50
CA GLY A 115 -9.90 1.13 3.15
C GLY A 115 -10.11 0.63 1.73
N ASP A 116 -9.06 0.47 0.92
CA ASP A 116 -9.14 -0.23 -0.36
C ASP A 116 -9.06 -1.75 -0.11
N GLU A 117 -10.07 -2.49 -0.55
CA GLU A 117 -10.24 -3.92 -0.28
C GLU A 117 -9.38 -4.83 -1.18
N VAL A 118 -8.66 -4.27 -2.14
CA VAL A 118 -7.78 -5.04 -3.05
C VAL A 118 -6.59 -5.63 -2.31
N VAL A 119 -6.20 -5.02 -1.18
CA VAL A 119 -5.15 -5.50 -0.28
C VAL A 119 -5.65 -5.54 1.16
N GLN A 120 -4.98 -6.34 2.01
CA GLN A 120 -5.17 -6.25 3.45
C GLN A 120 -4.28 -5.13 3.98
N ASN A 121 -4.89 -4.10 4.57
CA ASN A 121 -4.17 -2.96 5.14
C ASN A 121 -3.56 -3.27 6.51
N THR A 122 -2.36 -2.77 6.77
CA THR A 122 -1.79 -2.63 8.13
C THR A 122 -2.50 -1.50 8.91
N ASN A 123 -2.06 -1.23 10.13
CA ASN A 123 -2.32 0.07 10.75
C ASN A 123 -1.73 1.18 9.88
N ALA A 124 -2.38 2.34 9.89
CA ALA A 124 -1.82 3.50 9.24
C ALA A 124 -0.51 3.92 9.92
N TYR A 125 0.50 4.26 9.12
CA TYR A 125 1.78 4.73 9.63
C TYR A 125 2.03 6.21 9.35
N TYR A 126 1.21 6.84 8.49
CA TYR A 126 1.10 8.28 8.41
C TYR A 126 -0.28 8.70 7.89
N ARG A 127 -0.57 9.98 8.11
CA ARG A 127 -1.72 10.67 7.56
C ARG A 127 -1.26 11.96 6.92
N SER A 128 -1.79 12.25 5.74
CA SER A 128 -1.53 13.48 4.99
C SER A 128 -2.79 13.90 4.23
N SER A 129 -2.75 15.08 3.64
CA SER A 129 -3.88 15.62 2.89
C SER A 129 -3.46 16.07 1.48
N TYR A 130 -4.44 16.31 0.63
CA TYR A 130 -4.25 17.20 -0.50
C TYR A 130 -3.95 18.59 0.01
N VAL A 131 -3.17 19.34 -0.76
CA VAL A 131 -2.74 20.70 -0.41
C VAL A 131 -3.00 21.64 -1.56
N LEU A 132 -3.29 22.91 -1.22
CA LEU A 132 -3.25 24.02 -2.14
C LEU A 132 -1.86 24.61 -2.17
N ILE A 133 -1.32 24.85 -3.35
CA ILE A 133 0.02 25.42 -3.57
C ILE A 133 -0.14 26.70 -4.39
N TYR A 134 0.48 27.79 -3.94
CA TYR A 134 0.49 29.08 -4.65
C TYR A 134 1.75 29.88 -4.32
N LYS A 135 2.07 30.87 -5.15
CA LYS A 135 3.18 31.81 -4.88
C LYS A 135 2.82 32.75 -3.72
N LYS A 136 3.68 32.84 -2.72
CA LYS A 136 3.54 33.81 -1.65
C LYS A 136 3.62 35.22 -2.23
N GLY A 137 2.81 36.14 -1.71
CA GLY A 137 2.70 37.50 -2.24
C GLY A 137 1.97 37.59 -3.57
N GLY A 138 1.43 36.47 -4.12
CA GLY A 138 0.73 36.40 -5.41
C GLY A 138 -0.78 36.68 -5.35
N GLY A 139 -1.28 37.22 -4.22
CA GLY A 139 -2.70 37.56 -4.06
C GLY A 139 -3.59 36.42 -3.55
N LEU A 140 -3.02 35.24 -3.30
CA LEU A 140 -3.71 34.08 -2.69
C LEU A 140 -3.29 33.87 -1.23
N ASP A 141 -2.56 34.80 -0.65
CA ASP A 141 -2.12 34.68 0.73
C ASP A 141 -3.31 34.57 1.69
N GLY A 142 -3.21 33.59 2.61
CA GLY A 142 -4.26 33.29 3.57
C GLY A 142 -5.40 32.42 3.04
N VAL A 143 -5.37 31.97 1.76
CA VAL A 143 -6.31 30.98 1.23
C VAL A 143 -5.97 29.61 1.82
N ASP A 144 -6.94 28.98 2.46
CA ASP A 144 -6.76 27.68 3.14
C ASP A 144 -7.90 26.67 2.87
N SER A 145 -8.72 26.96 1.86
CA SER A 145 -9.79 26.10 1.38
C SER A 145 -10.02 26.31 -0.11
N ILE A 146 -10.45 25.26 -0.83
CA ILE A 146 -10.92 25.33 -2.22
C ILE A 146 -12.17 26.23 -2.34
N GLU A 147 -12.92 26.40 -1.26
CA GLU A 147 -14.14 27.21 -1.21
C GLU A 147 -13.87 28.72 -1.10
N ASP A 148 -12.61 29.16 -1.00
CA ASP A 148 -12.27 30.57 -0.87
C ASP A 148 -12.59 31.35 -2.16
N PRO A 149 -13.37 32.46 -2.07
CA PRO A 149 -13.73 33.27 -3.23
C PRO A 149 -12.55 33.82 -4.04
N LYS A 150 -11.37 33.99 -3.44
CA LYS A 150 -10.15 34.43 -4.14
C LYS A 150 -9.73 33.45 -5.24
N LEU A 151 -10.19 32.21 -5.21
CA LEU A 151 -9.92 31.21 -6.23
C LEU A 151 -10.83 31.34 -7.47
N ALA A 152 -11.90 32.13 -7.39
CA ALA A 152 -12.80 32.34 -8.52
C ALA A 152 -12.05 32.94 -9.71
N GLY A 153 -12.20 32.34 -10.89
CA GLY A 153 -11.55 32.75 -12.12
C GLY A 153 -10.04 32.44 -12.22
N LYS A 154 -9.43 31.89 -11.17
CA LYS A 154 -8.02 31.46 -11.19
C LYS A 154 -7.84 30.19 -12.00
N LYS A 155 -6.70 30.06 -12.66
CA LYS A 155 -6.31 28.86 -13.37
C LYS A 155 -5.61 27.90 -12.42
N ILE A 156 -6.39 26.95 -11.89
CA ILE A 156 -5.93 26.02 -10.88
C ILE A 156 -5.55 24.69 -11.54
N GLY A 157 -4.33 24.22 -11.29
CA GLY A 157 -3.88 22.89 -11.69
C GLY A 157 -4.46 21.81 -10.78
N VAL A 158 -5.01 20.73 -11.37
CA VAL A 158 -5.52 19.57 -10.61
C VAL A 158 -5.34 18.29 -11.41
N VAL A 159 -5.05 17.19 -10.72
CA VAL A 159 -4.98 15.86 -11.35
C VAL A 159 -6.40 15.31 -11.48
N GLN A 160 -6.78 14.86 -12.70
CA GLN A 160 -8.12 14.33 -12.99
C GLN A 160 -8.46 13.11 -12.11
N ASN A 161 -9.75 12.91 -11.85
CA ASN A 161 -10.29 11.76 -11.12
C ASN A 161 -9.68 11.59 -9.69
N THR A 162 -9.22 12.70 -9.10
CA THR A 162 -8.81 12.75 -7.70
C THR A 162 -9.88 13.47 -6.87
N PRO A 163 -9.93 13.26 -5.54
CA PRO A 163 -10.90 13.92 -4.66
C PRO A 163 -11.03 15.44 -4.87
N PRO A 164 -9.94 16.21 -5.05
CA PRO A 164 -10.04 17.64 -5.35
C PRO A 164 -10.88 18.00 -6.57
N THR A 165 -10.93 17.15 -7.59
CA THR A 165 -11.76 17.47 -8.79
C THR A 165 -13.24 17.56 -8.47
N ALA A 166 -13.75 16.72 -7.55
CA ALA A 166 -15.15 16.78 -7.12
C ALA A 166 -15.43 18.08 -6.32
N ASN A 167 -14.51 18.45 -5.42
CA ASN A 167 -14.63 19.70 -4.65
C ASN A 167 -14.53 20.94 -5.54
N MET A 168 -13.60 20.94 -6.51
CA MET A 168 -13.48 22.02 -7.50
C MET A 168 -14.71 22.12 -8.41
N ALA A 169 -15.32 20.98 -8.78
CA ALA A 169 -16.56 20.96 -9.54
C ALA A 169 -17.72 21.62 -8.76
N ALA A 170 -17.88 21.25 -7.49
CA ALA A 170 -18.91 21.83 -6.61
C ALA A 170 -18.75 23.35 -6.46
N ASN A 171 -17.52 23.85 -6.50
CA ASN A 171 -17.17 25.27 -6.37
C ASN A 171 -16.98 25.98 -7.73
N GLN A 172 -17.38 25.36 -8.85
CA GLN A 172 -17.30 25.89 -10.22
C GLN A 172 -15.88 26.25 -10.69
N LEU A 173 -14.84 25.73 -10.05
CA LEU A 173 -13.43 26.04 -10.35
C LEU A 173 -12.88 25.26 -11.55
N LEU A 174 -13.56 24.18 -12.00
CA LEU A 174 -13.10 23.39 -13.14
C LEU A 174 -13.17 24.13 -14.49
N ARG A 175 -13.95 25.21 -14.58
CA ARG A 175 -14.12 25.96 -15.85
C ARG A 175 -12.82 26.57 -16.35
N THR A 176 -11.94 26.97 -15.46
CA THR A 176 -10.64 27.60 -15.77
C THR A 176 -9.46 26.70 -15.40
N ALA A 177 -9.73 25.55 -14.85
CA ALA A 177 -8.69 24.63 -14.36
C ALA A 177 -7.83 24.06 -15.51
N LYS A 178 -6.57 23.81 -15.21
CA LYS A 178 -5.69 22.97 -16.00
C LYS A 178 -5.72 21.55 -15.44
N ILE A 179 -6.24 20.62 -16.24
CA ILE A 179 -6.37 19.23 -15.85
C ILE A 179 -5.11 18.46 -16.25
N TYR A 180 -4.55 17.71 -15.30
CA TYR A 180 -3.40 16.83 -15.52
C TYR A 180 -3.82 15.36 -15.45
N PRO A 181 -3.18 14.45 -16.21
CA PRO A 181 -3.53 13.03 -16.18
C PRO A 181 -3.19 12.39 -14.82
N LEU A 182 -4.03 11.48 -14.35
CA LEU A 182 -3.81 10.73 -13.10
C LEU A 182 -2.77 9.62 -13.29
N MET A 183 -2.98 8.79 -14.30
CA MET A 183 -2.15 7.61 -14.53
C MET A 183 -1.19 7.88 -15.68
N ILE A 184 0.08 8.00 -15.33
CA ILE A 184 1.18 8.14 -16.25
C ILE A 184 2.22 7.07 -15.99
N ASP A 185 2.88 6.64 -17.04
CA ASP A 185 4.08 5.81 -16.89
C ASP A 185 5.28 6.71 -16.57
N THR A 186 5.64 6.77 -15.31
CA THR A 186 6.74 7.60 -14.79
C THR A 186 8.12 7.20 -15.33
N ARG A 187 8.24 6.05 -15.99
CA ARG A 187 9.46 5.66 -16.73
C ARG A 187 9.62 6.45 -18.03
N LEU A 188 8.53 6.99 -18.56
CA LEU A 188 8.46 7.67 -19.85
C LEU A 188 8.18 9.16 -19.72
N LEU A 189 7.47 9.56 -18.68
CA LEU A 189 7.00 10.92 -18.46
C LEU A 189 7.37 11.41 -17.05
N PRO A 190 7.64 12.71 -16.88
CA PRO A 190 7.90 13.27 -15.56
C PRO A 190 6.67 13.16 -14.65
N SER A 191 6.89 13.10 -13.34
CA SER A 191 5.81 13.13 -12.34
C SER A 191 4.91 14.35 -12.52
N MET A 192 3.59 14.17 -12.36
CA MET A 192 2.67 15.30 -12.43
C MET A 192 2.92 16.33 -11.33
N GLY A 193 3.47 15.93 -10.18
CA GLY A 193 3.93 16.87 -9.17
C GLY A 193 5.03 17.80 -9.69
N GLU A 194 6.01 17.25 -10.37
CA GLU A 194 7.08 18.05 -11.01
C GLU A 194 6.53 19.01 -12.06
N VAL A 195 5.69 18.50 -12.97
CA VAL A 195 5.09 19.29 -14.04
C VAL A 195 4.25 20.43 -13.48
N MET A 196 3.40 20.16 -12.48
CA MET A 196 2.53 21.16 -11.87
C MET A 196 3.32 22.27 -11.16
N ILE A 197 4.41 21.92 -10.44
CA ILE A 197 5.26 22.94 -9.81
C ILE A 197 6.01 23.77 -10.83
N LYS A 198 6.48 23.18 -11.94
CA LYS A 198 7.07 23.94 -13.07
C LYS A 198 6.05 24.90 -13.69
N ASP A 199 4.83 24.46 -13.93
CA ASP A 199 3.75 25.29 -14.47
C ASP A 199 3.38 26.45 -13.55
N LEU A 200 3.35 26.20 -12.24
CA LEU A 200 3.09 27.22 -11.23
C LEU A 200 4.21 28.27 -11.22
N ASN A 201 5.47 27.85 -11.23
CA ASN A 201 6.62 28.74 -11.27
C ASN A 201 6.64 29.58 -12.55
N ALA A 202 6.28 29.00 -13.69
CA ALA A 202 6.17 29.67 -14.98
C ALA A 202 4.94 30.61 -15.09
N GLY A 203 4.02 30.58 -14.11
CA GLY A 203 2.76 31.35 -14.20
C GLY A 203 1.74 30.78 -15.20
N THR A 204 1.94 29.54 -15.64
CA THR A 204 1.00 28.82 -16.51
C THR A 204 -0.29 28.48 -15.75
N ILE A 205 -0.19 28.30 -14.45
CA ILE A 205 -1.29 28.18 -13.48
C ILE A 205 -1.06 29.14 -12.31
N ASP A 206 -2.14 29.60 -11.69
CA ASP A 206 -2.11 30.52 -10.53
C ASP A 206 -1.93 29.77 -9.21
N ALA A 207 -2.48 28.56 -9.14
CA ALA A 207 -2.40 27.65 -8.00
C ALA A 207 -2.41 26.20 -8.46
N ALA A 208 -2.02 25.28 -7.59
CA ALA A 208 -2.08 23.84 -7.83
C ALA A 208 -2.75 23.14 -6.65
N VAL A 209 -3.56 22.11 -6.92
CA VAL A 209 -4.04 21.19 -5.88
C VAL A 209 -3.42 19.82 -6.15
N LEU A 210 -2.63 19.35 -5.18
CA LEU A 210 -1.82 18.15 -5.34
C LEU A 210 -1.81 17.33 -4.04
N TRP A 211 -1.53 16.03 -4.15
CA TRP A 211 -1.30 15.19 -2.98
C TRP A 211 -0.10 15.66 -2.18
N GLY A 212 -0.27 15.85 -0.85
CA GLY A 212 0.69 16.50 0.03
C GLY A 212 2.12 15.99 -0.05
N PRO A 213 2.38 14.66 0.03
CA PRO A 213 3.72 14.13 -0.11
C PRO A 213 4.44 14.53 -1.40
N MET A 214 3.73 14.51 -2.54
CA MET A 214 4.28 14.98 -3.82
C MET A 214 4.53 16.49 -3.79
N ALA A 215 3.57 17.24 -3.28
CA ALA A 215 3.64 18.70 -3.19
C ALA A 215 4.84 19.15 -2.35
N GLY A 216 4.96 18.63 -1.14
CA GLY A 216 6.05 18.99 -0.23
C GLY A 216 7.43 18.74 -0.83
N TYR A 217 7.60 17.57 -1.44
CA TYR A 217 8.86 17.20 -2.10
C TYR A 217 9.20 18.12 -3.27
N TYR A 218 8.31 18.30 -4.25
CA TYR A 218 8.60 19.07 -5.46
C TYR A 218 8.70 20.58 -5.20
N VAL A 219 7.95 21.11 -4.21
CA VAL A 219 8.13 22.49 -3.74
C VAL A 219 9.51 22.66 -3.14
N LYS A 220 9.97 21.77 -2.28
CA LYS A 220 11.32 21.80 -1.70
C LYS A 220 12.40 21.74 -2.80
N GLN A 221 12.24 20.84 -3.77
CA GLN A 221 13.18 20.70 -4.89
C GLN A 221 13.23 21.94 -5.79
N SER A 222 12.12 22.64 -5.94
CA SER A 222 12.05 23.83 -6.80
C SER A 222 12.79 25.04 -6.24
N GLY A 223 13.02 25.08 -4.93
CA GLY A 223 13.58 26.24 -4.23
C GLY A 223 12.74 27.52 -4.31
N ALA A 224 11.52 27.44 -4.89
CA ALA A 224 10.65 28.60 -5.03
C ALA A 224 9.91 28.92 -3.74
N ASP A 225 9.60 30.21 -3.51
CA ASP A 225 8.84 30.65 -2.34
C ASP A 225 7.33 30.44 -2.55
N LEU A 226 6.94 29.19 -2.32
CA LEU A 226 5.57 28.71 -2.45
C LEU A 226 4.95 28.42 -1.08
N ALA A 227 3.67 28.74 -0.95
CA ALA A 227 2.85 28.27 0.17
C ALA A 227 2.38 26.84 -0.15
N VAL A 228 2.39 25.96 0.86
CA VAL A 228 1.82 24.60 0.81
C VAL A 228 0.82 24.52 1.95
N VAL A 229 -0.46 24.55 1.62
CA VAL A 229 -1.55 24.69 2.59
C VAL A 229 -2.42 23.44 2.59
N PRO A 230 -2.46 22.67 3.70
CA PRO A 230 -3.33 21.51 3.82
C PRO A 230 -4.80 21.87 3.65
N LEU A 231 -5.50 21.11 2.81
CA LEU A 231 -6.92 21.27 2.55
C LEU A 231 -7.71 20.41 3.55
N LEU A 232 -8.08 21.02 4.68
CA LEU A 232 -8.74 20.35 5.81
C LEU A 232 -10.06 21.02 6.21
N LYS A 233 -10.42 22.14 5.55
CA LYS A 233 -11.57 22.96 5.92
C LYS A 233 -12.74 22.87 4.93
N GLU A 234 -12.63 21.99 3.93
CA GLU A 234 -13.65 21.80 2.91
C GLU A 234 -14.95 21.30 3.52
N LYS A 235 -16.05 21.97 3.22
CA LYS A 235 -17.41 21.64 3.68
C LYS A 235 -18.18 20.82 2.63
N THR A 236 -17.76 20.94 1.37
CA THR A 236 -18.39 20.28 0.21
C THR A 236 -17.44 19.28 -0.43
N GLY A 237 -17.99 18.30 -1.14
CA GLY A 237 -17.23 17.33 -1.89
C GLY A 237 -16.65 16.17 -1.06
N GLN A 238 -15.50 15.69 -1.45
CA GLN A 238 -14.85 14.53 -0.84
C GLN A 238 -13.84 14.94 0.24
N ARG A 239 -13.52 13.98 1.12
CA ARG A 239 -12.42 14.15 2.09
C ARG A 239 -11.11 14.41 1.34
N MET A 240 -10.28 15.28 1.92
CA MET A 240 -8.96 15.62 1.38
C MET A 240 -7.81 14.96 2.13
N ALA A 241 -8.06 14.40 3.31
CA ALA A 241 -7.05 13.75 4.16
C ALA A 241 -7.23 12.23 4.16
N TYR A 242 -6.12 11.52 4.06
CA TYR A 242 -6.08 10.05 3.96
C TYR A 242 -5.04 9.46 4.89
N ARG A 243 -5.38 8.30 5.46
CA ARG A 243 -4.44 7.44 6.19
C ARG A 243 -3.74 6.52 5.20
N ILE A 244 -2.44 6.43 5.33
CA ILE A 244 -1.60 5.56 4.49
C ILE A 244 -1.08 4.40 5.32
N THR A 245 -1.20 3.22 4.76
CA THR A 245 -0.90 1.91 5.35
C THR A 245 0.11 1.18 4.47
N MET A 246 0.62 0.07 4.96
CA MET A 246 1.25 -0.93 4.10
C MET A 246 0.19 -1.93 3.63
N GLY A 247 0.29 -2.37 2.38
CA GLY A 247 -0.60 -3.36 1.78
C GLY A 247 0.05 -4.73 1.74
N VAL A 248 -0.66 -5.77 2.24
CA VAL A 248 -0.24 -7.17 2.17
C VAL A 248 -1.36 -8.04 1.59
N ARG A 249 -1.07 -9.31 1.24
CA ARG A 249 -2.11 -10.24 0.82
C ARG A 249 -3.06 -10.58 1.98
N PRO A 250 -4.34 -10.83 1.72
CA PRO A 250 -5.29 -11.26 2.75
C PRO A 250 -4.87 -12.53 3.50
N SER A 251 -4.08 -13.41 2.87
CA SER A 251 -3.51 -14.62 3.50
C SER A 251 -2.44 -14.35 4.54
N ASP A 252 -1.75 -13.21 4.45
CA ASP A 252 -0.50 -12.95 5.17
C ASP A 252 -0.74 -12.21 6.50
N GLN A 253 -1.51 -12.82 7.40
CA GLN A 253 -1.95 -12.20 8.64
C GLN A 253 -0.84 -12.06 9.68
N GLU A 254 0.09 -13.03 9.78
CA GLU A 254 1.26 -12.93 10.68
C GLU A 254 2.22 -11.85 10.20
N TRP A 255 2.41 -11.77 8.89
CA TRP A 255 3.21 -10.71 8.29
C TRP A 255 2.61 -9.32 8.58
N LYS A 256 1.29 -9.17 8.42
CA LYS A 256 0.58 -7.95 8.83
C LYS A 256 0.81 -7.60 10.29
N ARG A 257 0.74 -8.58 11.22
CA ARG A 257 0.99 -8.34 12.64
C ARG A 257 2.43 -7.88 12.89
N THR A 258 3.38 -8.48 12.19
CA THR A 258 4.81 -8.11 12.25
C THR A 258 5.00 -6.66 11.78
N LEU A 259 4.43 -6.28 10.64
CA LEU A 259 4.47 -4.90 10.14
C LEU A 259 3.82 -3.91 11.12
N ASN A 260 2.66 -4.26 11.68
CA ASN A 260 2.00 -3.42 12.69
C ASN A 260 2.84 -3.22 13.94
N LYS A 261 3.64 -4.21 14.33
CA LYS A 261 4.61 -4.09 15.43
C LYS A 261 5.70 -3.09 15.06
N VAL A 262 6.32 -3.22 13.89
CA VAL A 262 7.34 -2.28 13.41
C VAL A 262 6.79 -0.86 13.34
N ILE A 263 5.62 -0.65 12.75
CA ILE A 263 4.97 0.67 12.68
C ILE A 263 4.85 1.29 14.07
N ARG A 264 4.34 0.54 15.05
CA ARG A 264 4.12 1.05 16.41
C ARG A 264 5.42 1.36 17.13
N GLU A 265 6.45 0.52 16.98
CA GLU A 265 7.71 0.63 17.71
C GLU A 265 8.67 1.66 17.08
N HIS A 266 8.53 1.96 15.78
CA HIS A 266 9.40 2.84 15.02
C HIS A 266 8.68 4.05 14.41
N GLN A 267 7.53 4.46 14.98
CA GLN A 267 6.74 5.57 14.44
C GLN A 267 7.53 6.88 14.35
N ALA A 268 8.38 7.16 15.34
CA ALA A 268 9.20 8.38 15.34
C ALA A 268 10.23 8.39 14.20
N GLU A 269 10.85 7.25 13.90
CA GLU A 269 11.79 7.11 12.80
C GLU A 269 11.08 7.22 11.44
N ILE A 270 9.88 6.64 11.32
CA ILE A 270 9.04 6.78 10.13
C ILE A 270 8.65 8.24 9.91
N ASN A 271 8.21 8.94 10.96
CA ASN A 271 7.88 10.36 10.87
C ASN A 271 9.09 11.18 10.41
N LYS A 272 10.26 10.91 10.98
CA LYS A 272 11.49 11.59 10.58
C LYS A 272 11.80 11.39 9.09
N ILE A 273 11.74 10.14 8.59
CA ILE A 273 11.92 9.86 7.17
C ILE A 273 10.95 10.70 6.33
N LEU A 274 9.68 10.71 6.66
CA LEU A 274 8.64 11.45 5.91
C LEU A 274 8.87 12.96 5.94
N LEU A 275 9.24 13.52 7.10
CA LEU A 275 9.55 14.94 7.26
C LEU A 275 10.81 15.36 6.50
N ASP A 276 11.82 14.50 6.39
CA ASP A 276 13.02 14.75 5.58
C ASP A 276 12.66 14.94 4.08
N TYR A 277 11.55 14.35 3.62
CA TYR A 277 10.98 14.57 2.28
C TYR A 277 9.94 15.69 2.22
N ASN A 278 9.80 16.44 3.30
CA ASN A 278 8.85 17.56 3.41
C ASN A 278 7.37 17.12 3.25
N VAL A 279 7.05 15.89 3.65
CA VAL A 279 5.68 15.39 3.65
C VAL A 279 4.87 16.19 4.69
N PRO A 280 3.75 16.83 4.32
CA PRO A 280 2.89 17.51 5.28
C PRO A 280 2.10 16.48 6.10
N LEU A 281 2.69 16.07 7.22
CA LEU A 281 2.10 15.10 8.14
C LEU A 281 1.06 15.79 9.03
N ILE A 282 -0.04 15.08 9.29
CA ILE A 282 -1.09 15.53 10.21
C ILE A 282 -1.47 14.40 11.18
N ASP A 283 -1.81 14.79 12.41
CA ASP A 283 -2.32 13.86 13.41
C ASP A 283 -3.81 13.54 13.20
N GLU A 284 -4.40 12.75 14.08
CA GLU A 284 -5.82 12.36 14.00
C GLU A 284 -6.79 13.53 14.24
N HIS A 285 -6.31 14.67 14.71
CA HIS A 285 -7.08 15.89 14.96
C HIS A 285 -6.77 17.00 13.94
N ASP A 286 -6.13 16.63 12.81
CA ASP A 286 -5.73 17.54 11.74
C ASP A 286 -4.62 18.55 12.11
N ASN A 287 -3.93 18.35 13.25
CA ASN A 287 -2.79 19.19 13.62
C ASN A 287 -1.53 18.75 12.85
N PRO A 288 -0.67 19.72 12.45
CA PRO A 288 0.60 19.38 11.81
C PRO A 288 1.54 18.62 12.76
N ILE A 289 2.16 17.56 12.25
CA ILE A 289 3.28 16.87 12.91
C ILE A 289 4.58 17.45 12.33
N THR A 290 5.44 17.99 13.19
CA THR A 290 6.70 18.65 12.79
C THR A 290 7.95 18.02 13.40
N GLN A 291 7.77 16.97 14.20
CA GLN A 291 8.83 16.22 14.88
C GLN A 291 8.55 14.73 14.90
#